data_fe0163ebd27cfcd60abface060713921
#
_entry.id   fe0163ebd27cfcd60abface060713921
#
_cell.length_a   1.000
_cell.length_b   1.000
_cell.length_c   1.000
_cell.angle_alpha   90.00
_cell.angle_beta   90.00
_cell.angle_gamma   90.00
#
_symmetry.space_group_name_H-M   'P 1'
#
loop_
_entity.id
_entity.type
_entity.pdbx_description
1 polymer ?
#
loop_
_entity_poly.entity_id
_entity_poly.type
_entity_poly.pdbx_seq_one_letter_code
_entity_poly.pdbx_strand_id
1 'polypeptide(L)'
;MSKIKAHLDNIALSHSVFALPFAYMGAVLAAQGIPKITDIFWITIAMIGARSAALALNNFIDLKYDKIHPRFKDRPMVTGKVTPREAILLIIISFVFFILAAAQLQPICLQLAPLAVIPFVIYPYMKRFSWTCHLVLGLALAVAPIGGWIAITGYRSEERRVGK
;
A
#
# COMPACT_ATOMS: atom_id res chain seq x y z
N MET A 1 -18.67 -16.66 -10.25
CA MET A 1 -17.95 -15.45 -9.79
C MET A 1 -16.95 -15.06 -10.89
N SER A 2 -16.96 -13.81 -11.38
CA SER A 2 -16.02 -13.42 -12.43
C SER A 2 -14.57 -13.43 -11.88
N LYS A 3 -13.58 -13.69 -12.76
CA LYS A 3 -12.15 -13.64 -12.38
C LYS A 3 -11.77 -12.28 -11.78
N ILE A 4 -12.35 -11.21 -12.31
CA ILE A 4 -12.14 -9.84 -11.79
C ILE A 4 -12.53 -9.74 -10.32
N LYS A 5 -13.71 -10.26 -9.96
CA LYS A 5 -14.15 -10.28 -8.55
C LYS A 5 -13.18 -11.06 -7.66
N ALA A 6 -12.66 -12.20 -8.13
CA ALA A 6 -11.68 -12.97 -7.37
C ALA A 6 -10.37 -12.19 -7.11
N HIS A 7 -9.90 -11.41 -8.09
CA HIS A 7 -8.73 -10.53 -7.91
C HIS A 7 -9.01 -9.38 -6.95
N LEU A 8 -10.18 -8.74 -7.03
CA LEU A 8 -10.59 -7.68 -6.11
C LEU A 8 -10.72 -8.20 -4.66
N ASP A 9 -11.27 -9.40 -4.50
CA ASP A 9 -11.36 -10.06 -3.19
C ASP A 9 -9.96 -10.44 -2.67
N ASN A 10 -9.05 -10.84 -3.56
CA ASN A 10 -7.66 -11.17 -3.17
C ASN A 10 -6.87 -9.97 -2.62
N ILE A 11 -7.12 -8.79 -3.14
CA ILE A 11 -6.50 -7.53 -2.65
C ILE A 11 -7.36 -6.82 -1.60
N ALA A 12 -8.51 -7.40 -1.24
CA ALA A 12 -9.44 -6.83 -0.26
C ALA A 12 -9.63 -5.31 -0.45
N LEU A 13 -10.08 -4.90 -1.65
CA LEU A 13 -10.17 -3.49 -2.07
C LEU A 13 -10.89 -2.61 -1.04
N SER A 14 -11.90 -3.16 -0.36
CA SER A 14 -12.61 -2.50 0.74
C SER A 14 -11.66 -2.03 1.85
N HIS A 15 -10.62 -2.80 2.15
CA HIS A 15 -9.61 -2.43 3.15
C HIS A 15 -8.70 -1.29 2.66
N SER A 16 -8.50 -1.18 1.35
CA SER A 16 -7.74 -0.06 0.76
C SER A 16 -8.53 1.24 0.90
N VAL A 17 -9.84 1.21 0.64
CA VAL A 17 -10.74 2.37 0.85
C VAL A 17 -10.72 2.83 2.32
N PHE A 18 -10.66 1.89 3.27
CA PHE A 18 -10.61 2.22 4.70
C PHE A 18 -9.32 2.94 5.13
N ALA A 19 -8.23 2.75 4.39
CA ALA A 19 -6.94 3.39 4.69
C ALA A 19 -6.77 4.78 4.05
N LEU A 20 -7.56 5.12 3.03
CA LEU A 20 -7.50 6.42 2.34
C LEU A 20 -7.70 7.63 3.26
N PRO A 21 -8.67 7.65 4.20
CA PRO A 21 -8.86 8.78 5.10
C PRO A 21 -7.60 9.13 5.90
N PHE A 22 -6.78 8.15 6.28
CA PHE A 22 -5.53 8.41 7.01
C PHE A 22 -4.49 9.12 6.13
N ALA A 23 -4.36 8.72 4.87
CA ALA A 23 -3.48 9.40 3.92
C ALA A 23 -3.94 10.84 3.64
N TYR A 24 -5.25 11.02 3.44
CA TYR A 24 -5.82 12.36 3.25
C TYR A 24 -5.68 13.23 4.48
N MET A 25 -5.85 12.69 5.68
CA MET A 25 -5.61 13.42 6.92
C MET A 25 -4.17 13.96 6.97
N GLY A 26 -3.17 13.11 6.65
CA GLY A 26 -1.77 13.54 6.56
C GLY A 26 -1.58 14.67 5.54
N ALA A 27 -2.19 14.55 4.35
CA ALA A 27 -2.11 15.55 3.30
C ALA A 27 -2.78 16.88 3.68
N VAL A 28 -3.98 16.84 4.27
CA VAL A 28 -4.72 18.04 4.72
C VAL A 28 -3.97 18.77 5.82
N LEU A 29 -3.44 18.05 6.81
CA LEU A 29 -2.64 18.63 7.88
C LEU A 29 -1.35 19.28 7.34
N ALA A 30 -0.69 18.65 6.38
CA ALA A 30 0.50 19.20 5.74
C ALA A 30 0.20 20.45 4.91
N ALA A 31 -0.90 20.44 4.17
CA ALA A 31 -1.36 21.58 3.36
C ALA A 31 -1.85 22.76 4.21
N GLN A 32 -2.23 22.51 5.48
CA GLN A 32 -2.95 23.46 6.33
C GLN A 32 -4.25 23.96 5.67
N GLY A 33 -4.91 23.08 4.92
CA GLY A 33 -6.09 23.38 4.12
C GLY A 33 -6.38 22.23 3.15
N ILE A 34 -7.11 22.53 2.08
CA ILE A 34 -7.44 21.54 1.05
C ILE A 34 -6.25 21.38 0.10
N PRO A 35 -5.64 20.18 -0.03
CA PRO A 35 -4.58 19.92 -1.00
C PRO A 35 -5.07 20.10 -2.45
N LYS A 36 -4.14 20.26 -3.39
CA LYS A 36 -4.47 20.30 -4.82
C LYS A 36 -5.13 18.98 -5.23
N ILE A 37 -6.11 19.05 -6.12
CA ILE A 37 -6.84 17.87 -6.60
C ILE A 37 -5.91 16.85 -7.26
N THR A 38 -4.84 17.33 -7.92
CA THR A 38 -3.80 16.49 -8.51
C THR A 38 -3.05 15.66 -7.47
N ASP A 39 -2.74 16.26 -6.32
CA ASP A 39 -2.03 15.58 -5.22
C ASP A 39 -2.94 14.52 -4.60
N ILE A 40 -4.22 14.86 -4.38
CA ILE A 40 -5.23 13.91 -3.88
C ILE A 40 -5.35 12.72 -4.84
N PHE A 41 -5.39 12.97 -6.16
CA PHE A 41 -5.46 11.92 -7.17
C PHE A 41 -4.24 10.98 -7.08
N TRP A 42 -3.01 11.52 -7.08
CA TRP A 42 -1.80 10.70 -7.03
C TRP A 42 -1.60 9.99 -5.69
N ILE A 43 -1.97 10.63 -4.56
CA ILE A 43 -1.99 9.99 -3.24
C ILE A 43 -2.96 8.79 -3.26
N THR A 44 -4.12 8.93 -3.89
CA THR A 44 -5.09 7.83 -4.02
C THR A 44 -4.51 6.66 -4.80
N ILE A 45 -3.90 6.92 -5.96
CA ILE A 45 -3.26 5.88 -6.79
C ILE A 45 -2.11 5.20 -6.02
N ALA A 46 -1.25 5.98 -5.35
CA ALA A 46 -0.16 5.45 -4.54
C ALA A 46 -0.69 4.52 -3.42
N MET A 47 -1.74 4.95 -2.71
CA MET A 47 -2.34 4.17 -1.63
C MET A 47 -2.96 2.87 -2.12
N ILE A 48 -3.73 2.92 -3.22
CA ILE A 48 -4.34 1.71 -3.81
C ILE A 48 -3.24 0.77 -4.28
N GLY A 49 -2.23 1.27 -4.99
CA GLY A 49 -1.10 0.48 -5.47
C GLY A 49 -0.32 -0.19 -4.32
N ALA A 50 0.14 0.58 -3.35
CA ALA A 50 0.89 0.07 -2.20
C ALA A 50 0.10 -0.97 -1.40
N ARG A 51 -1.19 -0.69 -1.14
CA ARG A 51 -2.05 -1.57 -0.37
C ARG A 51 -2.37 -2.87 -1.09
N SER A 52 -2.69 -2.77 -2.40
CA SER A 52 -2.94 -3.94 -3.26
C SER A 52 -1.70 -4.83 -3.35
N ALA A 53 -0.51 -4.23 -3.55
CA ALA A 53 0.74 -4.96 -3.56
C ALA A 53 1.00 -5.67 -2.22
N ALA A 54 0.82 -4.96 -1.09
CA ALA A 54 1.04 -5.50 0.25
C ALA A 54 0.10 -6.69 0.55
N LEU A 55 -1.18 -6.57 0.21
CA LEU A 55 -2.17 -7.62 0.46
C LEU A 55 -1.98 -8.82 -0.46
N ALA A 56 -1.73 -8.59 -1.75
CA ALA A 56 -1.44 -9.66 -2.70
C ALA A 56 -0.14 -10.42 -2.32
N LEU A 57 0.90 -9.69 -1.91
CA LEU A 57 2.16 -10.26 -1.43
C LEU A 57 1.96 -11.08 -0.16
N ASN A 58 1.21 -10.56 0.82
CA ASN A 58 0.88 -11.29 2.04
C ASN A 58 0.13 -12.59 1.73
N ASN A 59 -0.88 -12.56 0.86
CA ASN A 59 -1.64 -13.74 0.47
C ASN A 59 -0.78 -14.76 -0.31
N PHE A 60 0.16 -14.27 -1.12
CA PHE A 60 1.10 -15.12 -1.86
C PHE A 60 2.07 -15.85 -0.91
N ILE A 61 2.69 -15.12 0.03
CA ILE A 61 3.63 -15.68 1.01
C ILE A 61 2.93 -16.67 1.94
N ASP A 62 1.68 -16.39 2.32
CA ASP A 62 0.89 -17.21 3.24
C ASP A 62 0.25 -18.43 2.59
N LEU A 63 0.20 -18.53 1.28
CA LEU A 63 -0.56 -19.55 0.54
C LEU A 63 -0.34 -20.97 1.07
N LYS A 64 0.91 -21.32 1.43
CA LYS A 64 1.24 -22.65 1.97
C LYS A 64 0.54 -22.94 3.30
N TYR A 65 0.45 -21.93 4.15
CA TYR A 65 -0.17 -22.04 5.49
C TYR A 65 -1.69 -21.91 5.42
N ASP A 66 -2.18 -21.03 4.55
CA ASP A 66 -3.62 -20.83 4.34
C ASP A 66 -4.32 -22.10 3.83
N LYS A 67 -3.64 -22.92 3.03
CA LYS A 67 -4.17 -24.21 2.55
C LYS A 67 -4.44 -25.22 3.68
N ILE A 68 -3.70 -25.13 4.77
CA ILE A 68 -3.80 -26.06 5.90
C ILE A 68 -4.83 -25.56 6.92
N HIS A 69 -5.03 -24.23 7.00
CA HIS A 69 -5.83 -23.61 8.04
C HIS A 69 -7.33 -23.55 7.65
N PRO A 70 -8.25 -24.11 8.44
CA PRO A 70 -9.69 -24.18 8.11
C PRO A 70 -10.35 -22.83 7.84
N ARG A 71 -9.88 -21.76 8.52
CA ARG A 71 -10.42 -20.40 8.42
C ARG A 71 -10.22 -19.76 7.05
N PHE A 72 -9.20 -20.18 6.29
CA PHE A 72 -8.80 -19.52 5.04
C PHE A 72 -9.13 -20.31 3.78
N LYS A 73 -9.96 -21.35 3.90
CA LYS A 73 -10.37 -22.23 2.79
C LYS A 73 -11.00 -21.49 1.61
N ASP A 74 -11.68 -20.38 1.89
CA ASP A 74 -12.41 -19.60 0.88
C ASP A 74 -11.57 -18.52 0.18
N ARG A 75 -10.29 -18.36 0.58
CA ARG A 75 -9.41 -17.38 -0.07
C ARG A 75 -9.22 -17.70 -1.55
N PRO A 76 -9.25 -16.69 -2.46
CA PRO A 76 -9.17 -16.91 -3.91
C PRO A 76 -7.95 -17.71 -4.36
N MET A 77 -6.80 -17.55 -3.70
CA MET A 77 -5.58 -18.30 -4.01
C MET A 77 -5.63 -19.75 -3.47
N VAL A 78 -6.31 -19.99 -2.34
CA VAL A 78 -6.47 -21.33 -1.77
C VAL A 78 -7.43 -22.15 -2.61
N THR A 79 -8.52 -21.53 -3.07
CA THR A 79 -9.54 -22.17 -3.95
C THR A 79 -9.07 -22.34 -5.40
N GLY A 80 -7.89 -21.82 -5.77
CA GLY A 80 -7.37 -21.87 -7.14
C GLY A 80 -8.03 -20.89 -8.13
N LYS A 81 -8.92 -20.00 -7.65
CA LYS A 81 -9.55 -18.96 -8.49
C LYS A 81 -8.55 -17.91 -8.98
N VAL A 82 -7.49 -17.68 -8.21
CA VAL A 82 -6.33 -16.86 -8.55
C VAL A 82 -5.10 -17.76 -8.50
N THR A 83 -4.42 -17.87 -9.62
CA THR A 83 -3.18 -18.65 -9.71
C THR A 83 -1.99 -17.89 -9.11
N PRO A 84 -0.93 -18.57 -8.65
CA PRO A 84 0.29 -17.91 -8.16
C PRO A 84 0.92 -16.96 -9.20
N ARG A 85 0.85 -17.31 -10.49
CA ARG A 85 1.36 -16.46 -11.58
C ARG A 85 0.55 -15.16 -11.71
N GLU A 86 -0.77 -15.26 -11.66
CA GLU A 86 -1.66 -14.09 -11.66
C GLU A 86 -1.45 -13.22 -10.42
N ALA A 87 -1.20 -13.81 -9.26
CA ALA A 87 -0.88 -13.08 -8.03
C ALA A 87 0.44 -12.30 -8.15
N ILE A 88 1.51 -12.91 -8.67
CA ILE A 88 2.79 -12.24 -8.93
C ILE A 88 2.62 -11.09 -9.91
N LEU A 89 1.88 -11.29 -11.00
CA LEU A 89 1.60 -10.24 -11.97
C LEU A 89 0.86 -9.06 -11.32
N LEU A 90 -0.14 -9.35 -10.48
CA LEU A 90 -0.87 -8.35 -9.74
C LEU A 90 0.02 -7.56 -8.78
N ILE A 91 0.94 -8.23 -8.08
CA ILE A 91 1.93 -7.60 -7.20
C ILE A 91 2.81 -6.64 -7.99
N ILE A 92 3.36 -7.09 -9.11
CA ILE A 92 4.24 -6.26 -9.96
C ILE A 92 3.49 -5.04 -10.49
N ILE A 93 2.29 -5.23 -11.05
CA ILE A 93 1.47 -4.13 -11.58
C ILE A 93 1.15 -3.13 -10.45
N SER A 94 0.77 -3.61 -9.27
CA SER A 94 0.45 -2.75 -8.14
C SER A 94 1.64 -1.94 -7.65
N PHE A 95 2.84 -2.53 -7.62
CA PHE A 95 4.07 -1.80 -7.29
C PHE A 95 4.44 -0.79 -8.39
N VAL A 96 4.24 -1.11 -9.67
CA VAL A 96 4.47 -0.15 -10.76
C VAL A 96 3.56 1.07 -10.58
N PHE A 97 2.26 0.88 -10.32
CA PHE A 97 1.34 1.99 -10.05
C PHE A 97 1.78 2.81 -8.83
N PHE A 98 2.22 2.16 -7.75
CA PHE A 98 2.73 2.84 -6.56
C PHE A 98 3.95 3.71 -6.87
N ILE A 99 4.95 3.17 -7.59
CA ILE A 99 6.17 3.89 -7.93
C ILE A 99 5.89 5.04 -8.91
N LEU A 100 5.04 4.82 -9.93
CA LEU A 100 4.63 5.87 -10.85
C LEU A 100 3.91 7.01 -10.13
N ALA A 101 3.00 6.69 -9.21
CA ALA A 101 2.33 7.71 -8.42
C ALA A 101 3.29 8.45 -7.48
N ALA A 102 4.22 7.75 -6.84
CA ALA A 102 5.24 8.38 -6.00
C ALA A 102 6.15 9.33 -6.80
N ALA A 103 6.47 8.97 -8.05
CA ALA A 103 7.27 9.80 -8.96
C ALA A 103 6.53 11.08 -9.42
N GLN A 104 5.19 11.03 -9.49
CA GLN A 104 4.36 12.19 -9.85
C GLN A 104 4.10 13.14 -8.67
N LEU A 105 4.28 12.67 -7.43
CA LEU A 105 4.10 13.49 -6.24
C LEU A 105 5.35 14.35 -6.02
N GLN A 106 6.34 13.81 -5.35
CA GLN A 106 7.56 14.52 -4.96
C GLN A 106 8.77 13.61 -5.13
N PRO A 107 9.96 14.15 -5.49
CA PRO A 107 11.18 13.35 -5.57
C PRO A 107 11.51 12.61 -4.28
N ILE A 108 11.22 13.20 -3.12
CA ILE A 108 11.41 12.56 -1.82
C ILE A 108 10.46 11.37 -1.61
N CYS A 109 9.25 11.40 -2.16
CA CYS A 109 8.32 10.26 -2.11
C CYS A 109 8.91 9.05 -2.84
N LEU A 110 9.53 9.27 -3.99
CA LEU A 110 10.18 8.22 -4.75
C LEU A 110 11.41 7.66 -4.01
N GLN A 111 12.21 8.52 -3.38
CA GLN A 111 13.37 8.10 -2.59
C GLN A 111 12.97 7.28 -1.35
N LEU A 112 11.85 7.61 -0.71
CA LEU A 112 11.33 6.91 0.45
C LEU A 112 10.45 5.69 0.10
N ALA A 113 10.05 5.54 -1.16
CA ALA A 113 9.20 4.41 -1.58
C ALA A 113 9.81 3.03 -1.24
N PRO A 114 11.10 2.76 -1.43
CA PRO A 114 11.69 1.48 -1.00
C PRO A 114 11.58 1.26 0.51
N LEU A 115 11.79 2.30 1.31
CA LEU A 115 11.66 2.24 2.77
C LEU A 115 10.21 1.92 3.20
N ALA A 116 9.23 2.49 2.51
CA ALA A 116 7.82 2.22 2.74
C ALA A 116 7.42 0.78 2.42
N VAL A 117 8.10 0.12 1.48
CA VAL A 117 7.84 -1.27 1.09
C VAL A 117 8.38 -2.27 2.12
N ILE A 118 9.44 -1.93 2.84
CA ILE A 118 10.09 -2.83 3.81
C ILE A 118 9.10 -3.45 4.82
N PRO A 119 8.24 -2.68 5.53
CA PRO A 119 7.26 -3.23 6.45
C PRO A 119 6.28 -4.20 5.78
N PHE A 120 5.89 -3.95 4.53
CA PHE A 120 4.97 -4.82 3.80
C PHE A 120 5.57 -6.17 3.46
N VAL A 121 6.88 -6.21 3.17
CA VAL A 121 7.61 -7.46 2.89
C VAL A 121 7.92 -8.23 4.18
N ILE A 122 8.33 -7.53 5.24
CA ILE A 122 8.75 -8.15 6.49
C ILE A 122 7.56 -8.71 7.29
N TYR A 123 6.42 -8.01 7.29
CA TYR A 123 5.25 -8.37 8.10
C TYR A 123 4.77 -9.82 7.93
N PRO A 124 4.60 -10.39 6.71
CA PRO A 124 4.14 -11.76 6.53
C PRO A 124 5.07 -12.80 7.15
N TYR A 125 6.36 -12.51 7.22
CA TYR A 125 7.34 -13.40 7.85
C TYR A 125 7.35 -13.26 9.36
N MET A 126 7.37 -12.02 9.89
CA MET A 126 7.46 -11.76 11.33
C MET A 126 6.25 -12.27 12.11
N LYS A 127 5.07 -12.25 11.55
CA LYS A 127 3.87 -12.77 12.21
C LYS A 127 3.94 -14.27 12.57
N ARG A 128 4.95 -14.98 12.03
CA ARG A 128 5.16 -16.42 12.28
C ARG A 128 6.08 -16.68 13.48
N PHE A 129 6.92 -15.72 13.83
CA PHE A 129 8.01 -15.92 14.78
C PHE A 129 7.90 -15.05 16.02
N SER A 130 7.20 -13.90 15.95
CA SER A 130 7.25 -12.93 17.02
C SER A 130 5.97 -12.12 17.18
N TRP A 131 5.64 -11.78 18.41
CA TRP A 131 4.60 -10.79 18.75
C TRP A 131 4.96 -9.37 18.25
N THR A 132 6.23 -9.10 17.96
CA THR A 132 6.69 -7.82 17.40
C THR A 132 6.12 -7.55 15.99
N CYS A 133 5.47 -8.53 15.37
CA CYS A 133 4.71 -8.32 14.12
C CYS A 133 3.68 -7.19 14.22
N HIS A 134 3.14 -6.92 15.41
CA HIS A 134 2.20 -5.82 15.65
C HIS A 134 2.87 -4.44 15.51
N LEU A 135 4.15 -4.32 15.89
CA LEU A 135 4.93 -3.10 15.67
C LEU A 135 5.17 -2.88 14.18
N VAL A 136 5.54 -3.93 13.45
CA VAL A 136 5.73 -3.85 11.98
C VAL A 136 4.42 -3.51 11.28
N LEU A 137 3.30 -4.06 11.74
CA LEU A 137 1.97 -3.71 11.23
C LEU A 137 1.65 -2.23 11.50
N GLY A 138 1.95 -1.74 12.71
CA GLY A 138 1.78 -0.33 13.06
C GLY A 138 2.62 0.59 12.17
N LEU A 139 3.88 0.23 11.89
CA LEU A 139 4.73 0.95 10.94
C LEU A 139 4.14 0.94 9.52
N ALA A 140 3.66 -0.22 9.06
CA ALA A 140 3.02 -0.34 7.76
C ALA A 140 1.76 0.55 7.63
N LEU A 141 0.99 0.69 8.70
CA LEU A 141 -0.19 1.58 8.73
C LEU A 141 0.22 3.05 8.80
N ALA A 142 1.30 3.38 9.54
CA ALA A 142 1.81 4.74 9.66
C ALA A 142 2.36 5.30 8.33
N VAL A 143 2.75 4.44 7.39
CA VAL A 143 3.17 4.86 6.03
C VAL A 143 2.07 5.69 5.34
N ALA A 144 0.79 5.42 5.58
CA ALA A 144 -0.31 6.13 4.93
C ALA A 144 -0.36 7.63 5.29
N PRO A 145 -0.49 8.03 6.57
CA PRO A 145 -0.51 9.45 6.94
C PRO A 145 0.85 10.14 6.73
N ILE A 146 1.96 9.43 6.98
CA ILE A 146 3.30 9.97 6.75
C ILE A 146 3.52 10.23 5.25
N GLY A 147 3.15 9.28 4.40
CA GLY A 147 3.25 9.42 2.94
C GLY A 147 2.40 10.58 2.41
N GLY A 148 1.16 10.73 2.91
CA GLY A 148 0.30 11.86 2.59
C GLY A 148 0.89 13.20 3.03
N TRP A 149 1.50 13.25 4.22
CA TRP A 149 2.21 14.45 4.71
C TRP A 149 3.40 14.81 3.82
N ILE A 150 4.28 13.85 3.53
CA ILE A 150 5.50 14.06 2.73
C ILE A 150 5.16 14.48 1.30
N ALA A 151 4.10 13.91 0.73
CA ALA A 151 3.63 14.26 -0.60
C ALA A 151 3.33 15.75 -0.77
N ILE A 152 2.94 16.42 0.31
CA ILE A 152 2.61 17.85 0.31
C ILE A 152 3.77 18.71 0.78
N THR A 153 4.49 18.30 1.84
CA THR A 153 5.57 19.12 2.43
C THR A 153 6.80 19.25 1.52
N GLY A 154 7.02 18.31 0.62
CA GLY A 154 8.09 18.39 -0.37
C GLY A 154 8.03 19.67 -1.22
N TYR A 155 6.83 20.13 -1.61
CA TYR A 155 6.65 21.41 -2.33
C TYR A 155 7.07 22.62 -1.49
N ARG A 156 6.77 22.63 -0.21
CA ARG A 156 7.12 23.74 0.68
C ARG A 156 8.63 23.91 0.87
N SER A 157 9.40 22.85 0.82
CA SER A 157 10.85 22.91 0.95
C SER A 157 11.51 23.51 -0.28
N GLU A 158 10.94 23.33 -1.46
CA GLU A 158 11.44 23.92 -2.71
C GLU A 158 11.06 25.40 -2.83
N GLU A 159 9.83 25.78 -2.50
CA GLU A 159 9.41 27.19 -2.48
C GLU A 159 10.26 28.04 -1.51
N ARG A 160 10.66 27.49 -0.35
CA ARG A 160 11.59 28.15 0.56
C ARG A 160 13.00 28.30 0.01
N ARG A 161 13.45 27.43 -0.91
CA ARG A 161 14.77 27.55 -1.56
C ARG A 161 14.78 28.58 -2.67
N VAL A 162 13.67 28.78 -3.36
CA VAL A 162 13.55 29.75 -4.46
C VAL A 162 13.27 31.15 -3.94
N GLY A 163 12.71 31.30 -2.74
CA GLY A 163 12.39 32.61 -2.11
C GLY A 163 13.54 33.23 -1.27
N LYS A 164 14.77 32.75 -1.39
CA LYS A 164 16.00 33.34 -0.88
C LYS A 164 16.93 33.67 -2.04
#